data_61f067b7500a9159bb0275b4e9ed4ad4
#
_entry.id   61f067b7500a9159bb0275b4e9ed4ad4
#
_cell.length_a   1.000
_cell.length_b   1.000
_cell.length_c   1.000
_cell.angle_alpha   90.00
_cell.angle_beta   90.00
_cell.angle_gamma   90.00
#
_symmetry.space_group_name_H-M   'P 1'
#
loop_
_entity.id
_entity.type
_entity.pdbx_description
1 polymer ?
#
loop_
_entity_poly.entity_id
_entity_poly.type
_entity_poly.pdbx_seq_one_letter_code
_entity_poly.pdbx_strand_id
1 'polypeptide(L)'
;MIFSKGKARSMRIDKKKSDRTGEIHYMSGCNGMLPTMFDVQHVSRKNRIHQSELPVELCEEILEYLTYEGEIVLDSFAGSGAVGVAALNKKRSCILIEILKENIEKIKTRFNSVLYQTVLE
;
A
#
# COMPACT_ATOMS: atom_id res chain seq x y z
N MET A 1 -2.62 -12.47 5.73
CA MET A 1 -2.38 -12.57 7.20
C MET A 1 -1.42 -11.45 7.59
N ILE A 2 -1.78 -10.65 8.59
CA ILE A 2 -0.97 -9.51 9.03
C ILE A 2 -0.26 -9.91 10.31
N PHE A 3 1.06 -9.80 10.34
CA PHE A 3 1.87 -10.09 11.51
C PHE A 3 2.47 -8.81 12.09
N SER A 4 2.53 -8.72 13.39
CA SER A 4 3.22 -7.64 14.07
C SER A 4 4.27 -8.22 15.02
N LYS A 5 5.46 -7.62 15.06
CA LYS A 5 6.49 -7.94 16.04
C LYS A 5 6.27 -7.07 17.28
N GLY A 6 5.95 -7.73 18.40
CA GLY A 6 5.64 -7.03 19.64
C GLY A 6 4.14 -6.74 19.81
N LYS A 7 3.83 -5.72 20.60
CA LYS A 7 2.43 -5.30 20.78
C LYS A 7 1.87 -4.90 19.42
N ALA A 8 0.84 -5.60 18.96
CA ALA A 8 0.18 -5.23 17.72
C ALA A 8 -0.04 -3.72 17.74
N ARG A 9 0.39 -3.02 16.71
CA ARG A 9 -0.02 -1.63 16.52
C ARG A 9 -1.54 -1.67 16.36
N SER A 10 -2.24 -1.79 17.50
CA SER A 10 -3.67 -1.62 17.52
C SER A 10 -3.89 -0.25 16.97
N MET A 11 -4.37 -0.20 15.76
CA MET A 11 -4.98 0.94 15.12
C MET A 11 -4.51 2.26 15.75
N ARG A 12 -3.61 2.97 15.09
CA ARG A 12 -3.19 4.31 15.56
C ARG A 12 -4.44 5.13 15.81
N ILE A 13 -4.72 5.39 17.07
CA ILE A 13 -5.87 6.18 17.46
C ILE A 13 -5.44 7.63 17.35
N ASP A 14 -5.69 8.23 16.21
CA ASP A 14 -5.57 9.68 16.07
C ASP A 14 -6.86 10.32 16.61
N LYS A 15 -6.69 11.24 17.55
CA LYS A 15 -7.79 12.05 18.06
C LYS A 15 -8.10 13.15 17.05
N LYS A 16 -9.21 13.04 16.34
CA LYS A 16 -9.66 14.09 15.46
C LYS A 16 -10.94 14.73 16.02
N LYS A 17 -10.88 16.04 16.21
CA LYS A 17 -12.07 16.80 16.60
C LYS A 17 -12.96 16.98 15.38
N SER A 18 -14.23 16.64 15.50
CA SER A 18 -15.20 16.87 14.45
C SER A 18 -15.48 18.38 14.33
N ASP A 19 -15.30 18.93 13.13
CA ASP A 19 -15.58 20.35 12.85
C ASP A 19 -17.07 20.69 12.97
N ARG A 20 -17.94 19.68 12.83
CA ARG A 20 -19.41 19.85 12.88
C ARG A 20 -19.97 19.75 14.29
N THR A 21 -19.51 18.77 15.09
CA THR A 21 -20.08 18.46 16.41
C THR A 21 -19.19 18.90 17.57
N GLY A 22 -17.93 19.20 17.29
CA GLY A 22 -16.92 19.46 18.33
C GLY A 22 -16.49 18.23 19.12
N GLU A 23 -17.05 17.05 18.84
CA GLU A 23 -16.72 15.81 19.52
C GLU A 23 -15.38 15.25 19.05
N ILE A 24 -14.68 14.62 19.98
CA ILE A 24 -13.40 13.95 19.69
C ILE A 24 -13.71 12.53 19.23
N HIS A 25 -13.45 12.25 17.96
CA HIS A 25 -13.52 10.89 17.42
C HIS A 25 -12.15 10.25 17.44
N TYR A 26 -12.10 8.99 17.86
CA TYR A 26 -10.91 8.17 17.77
C TYR A 26 -10.88 7.54 16.38
N MET A 27 -9.91 7.93 15.58
CA MET A 27 -9.73 7.41 14.23
C MET A 27 -8.52 6.50 14.21
N SER A 28 -8.63 5.36 13.57
CA SER A 28 -7.49 4.49 13.33
C SER A 28 -6.92 4.79 11.95
N GLY A 29 -5.63 5.05 11.89
CA GLY A 29 -4.95 5.42 10.65
C GLY A 29 -5.09 6.91 10.29
N CYS A 30 -4.47 7.30 9.18
CA CYS A 30 -4.41 8.69 8.74
C CYS A 30 -5.76 9.22 8.22
N ASN A 31 -6.63 8.33 7.73
CA ASN A 31 -7.88 8.71 7.04
C ASN A 31 -9.16 8.11 7.66
N GLY A 32 -9.09 7.61 8.89
CA GLY A 32 -10.23 7.00 9.53
C GLY A 32 -10.13 5.49 9.68
N MET A 33 -11.25 4.84 9.97
CA MET A 33 -11.30 3.39 10.08
C MET A 33 -11.16 2.74 8.71
N LEU A 34 -10.39 1.64 8.65
CA LEU A 34 -10.32 0.81 7.45
C LEU A 34 -11.74 0.33 7.09
N PRO A 35 -12.21 0.55 5.87
CA PRO A 35 -13.52 0.09 5.47
C PRO A 35 -13.58 -1.45 5.51
N THR A 36 -14.74 -2.00 5.79
CA THR A 36 -14.97 -3.45 5.75
C THR A 36 -15.09 -3.97 4.32
N MET A 37 -15.33 -3.08 3.36
CA MET A 37 -15.37 -3.37 1.93
C MET A 37 -14.57 -2.31 1.19
N PHE A 38 -13.76 -2.76 0.23
CA PHE A 38 -13.04 -1.89 -0.70
C PHE A 38 -13.72 -1.99 -2.07
N ASP A 39 -14.17 -0.85 -2.59
CA ASP A 39 -14.73 -0.77 -3.95
C ASP A 39 -13.63 -0.39 -4.93
N VAL A 40 -12.76 -1.34 -5.21
CA VAL A 40 -11.62 -1.17 -6.14
C VAL A 40 -11.80 -2.09 -7.33
N GLN A 41 -11.66 -1.54 -8.54
CA GLN A 41 -11.78 -2.32 -9.77
C GLN A 41 -10.60 -3.29 -9.93
N HIS A 42 -10.92 -4.50 -10.35
CA HIS A 42 -9.91 -5.49 -10.70
C HIS A 42 -9.03 -5.04 -11.86
N VAL A 43 -7.73 -5.31 -11.77
CA VAL A 43 -6.84 -5.14 -12.93
C VAL A 43 -7.35 -6.01 -14.08
N SER A 44 -7.58 -5.41 -15.24
CA SER A 44 -8.09 -6.13 -16.41
C SER A 44 -7.08 -7.18 -16.87
N ARG A 45 -7.55 -8.31 -17.43
CA ARG A 45 -6.67 -9.40 -17.88
C ARG A 45 -5.61 -8.95 -18.90
N LYS A 46 -5.92 -7.93 -19.71
CA LYS A 46 -4.99 -7.38 -20.70
C LYS A 46 -3.82 -6.61 -20.10
N ASN A 47 -4.02 -6.03 -18.92
CA ASN A 47 -3.05 -5.14 -18.28
C ASN A 47 -2.31 -5.81 -17.10
N ARG A 48 -2.61 -7.08 -16.83
CA ARG A 48 -1.97 -7.80 -15.70
C ARG A 48 -0.53 -8.15 -16.01
N ILE A 49 0.34 -7.84 -15.07
CA ILE A 49 1.72 -8.30 -15.04
C ILE A 49 1.81 -9.71 -14.46
N HIS A 50 0.94 -10.01 -13.48
CA HIS A 50 0.86 -11.29 -12.80
C HIS A 50 -0.58 -11.81 -12.77
N GLN A 51 -0.77 -13.15 -12.75
CA GLN A 51 -2.08 -13.79 -12.81
C GLN A 51 -3.01 -13.39 -11.65
N SER A 52 -2.45 -13.16 -10.46
CA SER A 52 -3.14 -12.74 -9.24
C SER A 52 -2.74 -11.32 -8.82
N GLU A 53 -2.69 -10.40 -9.77
CA GLU A 53 -2.32 -9.03 -9.49
C GLU A 53 -3.38 -8.30 -8.67
N LEU A 54 -2.95 -7.71 -7.54
CA LEU A 54 -3.77 -6.81 -6.75
C LEU A 54 -3.79 -5.41 -7.38
N PRO A 55 -4.92 -4.69 -7.34
CA PRO A 55 -4.95 -3.28 -7.68
C PRO A 55 -4.01 -2.46 -6.77
N VAL A 56 -3.26 -1.54 -7.36
CA VAL A 56 -2.34 -0.67 -6.61
C VAL A 56 -3.12 0.18 -5.61
N GLU A 57 -4.27 0.69 -6.00
CA GLU A 57 -5.16 1.51 -5.17
C GLU A 57 -5.58 0.81 -3.88
N LEU A 58 -5.88 -0.49 -3.96
CA LEU A 58 -6.18 -1.30 -2.77
C LEU A 58 -4.98 -1.39 -1.83
N CYS A 59 -3.80 -1.59 -2.40
CA CYS A 59 -2.56 -1.63 -1.62
C CYS A 59 -2.28 -0.27 -0.96
N GLU A 60 -2.53 0.84 -1.66
CA GLU A 60 -2.36 2.19 -1.15
C GLU A 60 -3.24 2.45 0.07
N GLU A 61 -4.52 2.13 -0.02
CA GLU A 61 -5.45 2.30 1.11
C GLU A 61 -5.02 1.49 2.34
N ILE A 62 -4.61 0.23 2.13
CA ILE A 62 -4.11 -0.62 3.21
C ILE A 62 -2.85 -0.04 3.84
N LEU A 63 -1.91 0.45 3.02
CA LEU A 63 -0.67 1.03 3.51
C LEU A 63 -0.89 2.33 4.28
N GLU A 64 -1.78 3.20 3.83
CA GLU A 64 -2.13 4.41 4.57
C GLU A 64 -2.71 4.11 5.94
N TYR A 65 -3.48 3.02 6.03
CA TYR A 65 -4.05 2.59 7.29
C TYR A 65 -3.03 1.98 8.25
N LEU A 66 -2.10 1.17 7.74
CA LEU A 66 -1.18 0.37 8.55
C LEU A 66 0.18 1.01 8.79
N THR A 67 0.55 2.02 8.00
CA THR A 67 1.91 2.60 8.00
C THR A 67 1.89 4.13 7.97
N TYR A 68 3.03 4.74 8.29
CA TYR A 68 3.25 6.18 8.09
C TYR A 68 4.22 6.42 6.93
N GLU A 69 4.22 7.66 6.42
CA GLU A 69 5.24 8.12 5.48
C GLU A 69 6.65 7.90 6.06
N GLY A 70 7.58 7.47 5.20
CA GLY A 70 8.96 7.17 5.58
C GLY A 70 9.19 5.79 6.17
N GLU A 71 8.16 5.01 6.47
CA GLU A 71 8.32 3.63 6.95
C GLU A 71 8.70 2.67 5.83
N ILE A 72 9.24 1.51 6.21
CA ILE A 72 9.65 0.45 5.30
C ILE A 72 8.58 -0.64 5.26
N VAL A 73 8.12 -0.97 4.06
CA VAL A 73 7.16 -2.04 3.79
C VAL A 73 7.92 -3.26 3.28
N LEU A 74 7.69 -4.42 3.87
CA LEU A 74 8.22 -5.70 3.39
C LEU A 74 7.09 -6.51 2.73
N ASP A 75 7.31 -6.90 1.47
CA ASP A 75 6.48 -7.86 0.76
C ASP A 75 7.32 -9.08 0.39
N SER A 76 7.04 -10.21 1.05
CA SER A 76 7.79 -11.46 0.88
C SER A 76 7.37 -12.27 -0.35
N PHE A 77 6.30 -11.87 -1.04
CA PHE A 77 5.75 -12.55 -2.21
C PHE A 77 5.30 -11.53 -3.25
N ALA A 78 6.25 -10.73 -3.73
CA ALA A 78 5.99 -9.50 -4.47
C ALA A 78 5.19 -9.66 -5.77
N GLY A 79 5.26 -10.81 -6.43
CA GLY A 79 4.50 -11.12 -7.64
C GLY A 79 4.62 -10.04 -8.73
N SER A 80 3.61 -9.20 -8.86
CA SER A 80 3.62 -8.06 -9.80
C SER A 80 4.31 -6.80 -9.27
N GLY A 81 4.65 -6.76 -7.97
CA GLY A 81 5.20 -5.59 -7.30
C GLY A 81 4.17 -4.49 -6.97
N ALA A 82 2.88 -4.79 -6.98
CA ALA A 82 1.82 -3.81 -6.73
C ALA A 82 1.98 -3.12 -5.36
N VAL A 83 2.31 -3.88 -4.31
CA VAL A 83 2.57 -3.34 -2.97
C VAL A 83 3.76 -2.37 -2.97
N GLY A 84 4.80 -2.68 -3.73
CA GLY A 84 5.96 -1.80 -3.86
C GLY A 84 5.63 -0.48 -4.56
N VAL A 85 4.86 -0.52 -5.64
CA VAL A 85 4.38 0.69 -6.33
C VAL A 85 3.53 1.54 -5.38
N ALA A 86 2.59 0.92 -4.68
CA ALA A 86 1.76 1.59 -3.68
C ALA A 86 2.59 2.23 -2.56
N ALA A 87 3.64 1.54 -2.09
CA ALA A 87 4.55 2.07 -1.08
C ALA A 87 5.25 3.34 -1.57
N LEU A 88 5.81 3.33 -2.80
CA LEU A 88 6.45 4.52 -3.38
C LEU A 88 5.47 5.67 -3.56
N ASN A 89 4.29 5.42 -4.14
CA ASN A 89 3.26 6.44 -4.33
C ASN A 89 2.86 7.13 -3.02
N LYS A 90 2.90 6.38 -1.93
CA LYS A 90 2.56 6.86 -0.59
C LYS A 90 3.79 7.27 0.24
N LYS A 91 4.95 7.48 -0.39
CA LYS A 91 6.21 7.91 0.26
C LYS A 91 6.72 6.95 1.32
N ARG A 92 6.57 5.66 1.10
CA ARG A 92 7.19 4.59 1.90
C ARG A 92 8.32 3.97 1.12
N SER A 93 9.33 3.44 1.82
CA SER A 93 10.31 2.54 1.22
C SER A 93 9.76 1.12 1.15
N CYS A 94 10.27 0.31 0.23
CA CYS A 94 9.84 -1.09 0.16
C CYS A 94 11.01 -2.06 -0.03
N ILE A 95 10.85 -3.25 0.53
CA ILE A 95 11.69 -4.42 0.28
C ILE A 95 10.78 -5.48 -0.33
N LEU A 96 11.10 -5.89 -1.56
CA LEU A 96 10.32 -6.87 -2.30
C LEU A 96 11.13 -8.14 -2.47
N ILE A 97 10.53 -9.29 -2.14
CA ILE A 97 11.11 -10.60 -2.32
C ILE A 97 10.25 -11.37 -3.31
N GLU A 98 10.87 -11.89 -4.36
CA GLU A 98 10.21 -12.68 -5.40
C GLU A 98 11.15 -13.82 -5.83
N ILE A 99 10.61 -15.02 -5.94
CA ILE A 99 11.39 -16.21 -6.29
C ILE A 99 11.55 -16.37 -7.81
N LEU A 100 10.57 -15.91 -8.60
CA LEU A 100 10.57 -16.07 -10.05
C LEU A 100 11.35 -14.92 -10.70
N LYS A 101 12.47 -15.26 -11.33
CA LYS A 101 13.33 -14.28 -12.01
C LYS A 101 12.56 -13.46 -13.06
N GLU A 102 11.64 -14.07 -13.76
CA GLU A 102 10.78 -13.40 -14.74
C GLU A 102 9.95 -12.28 -14.11
N ASN A 103 9.37 -12.51 -12.93
CA ASN A 103 8.62 -11.49 -12.21
C ASN A 103 9.53 -10.37 -11.70
N ILE A 104 10.75 -10.71 -11.26
CA ILE A 104 11.73 -9.70 -10.82
C ILE A 104 12.03 -8.71 -11.95
N GLU A 105 12.22 -9.18 -13.18
CA GLU A 105 12.49 -8.29 -14.33
C GLU A 105 11.26 -7.43 -14.68
N LYS A 106 10.06 -7.98 -14.58
CA LYS A 106 8.81 -7.21 -14.74
C LYS A 106 8.67 -6.13 -13.67
N ILE A 107 8.98 -6.46 -12.40
CA ILE A 107 8.96 -5.51 -11.29
C ILE A 107 9.96 -4.37 -11.57
N LYS A 108 11.19 -4.67 -11.94
CA LYS A 108 12.20 -3.65 -12.27
C LYS A 108 11.73 -2.70 -13.37
N THR A 109 11.15 -3.23 -14.43
CA THR A 109 10.60 -2.44 -15.54
C THR A 109 9.48 -1.52 -15.06
N ARG A 110 8.58 -2.04 -14.24
CA ARG A 110 7.48 -1.30 -13.65
C ARG A 110 7.98 -0.16 -12.74
N PHE A 111 8.96 -0.43 -11.90
CA PHE A 111 9.54 0.58 -11.02
C PHE A 111 10.28 1.68 -11.78
N ASN A 112 11.01 1.33 -12.80
CA ASN A 112 11.67 2.33 -13.66
C ASN A 112 10.64 3.28 -14.26
N SER A 113 9.51 2.80 -14.76
CA SER A 113 8.46 3.65 -15.31
C SER A 113 7.86 4.62 -14.27
N VAL A 114 7.65 4.17 -13.04
CA VAL A 114 7.14 5.00 -11.94
C VAL A 114 8.15 6.07 -11.53
N LEU A 115 9.43 5.69 -11.38
CA LEU A 115 10.50 6.63 -11.01
C LEU A 115 10.74 7.69 -12.09
N TYR A 116 10.67 7.34 -13.37
CA TYR A 116 10.79 8.31 -14.46
C TYR A 116 9.65 9.32 -14.49
N GLN A 117 8.42 8.92 -14.16
CA GLN A 117 7.30 9.85 -14.04
C GLN A 117 7.52 10.86 -12.91
N THR A 118 8.03 10.43 -11.77
CA THR A 118 8.29 11.31 -10.62
C THR A 118 9.41 12.32 -10.85
N VAL A 119 10.35 12.06 -11.77
CA VAL A 119 11.46 12.98 -12.10
C VAL A 119 11.03 14.04 -13.12
N LEU A 120 9.95 13.82 -13.85
CA LEU A 120 9.47 14.75 -14.89
C LEU A 120 8.37 15.72 -14.40
N GLU A 121 7.91 15.55 -13.18
CA GLU A 121 7.00 16.47 -12.48
C GLU A 121 7.77 17.46 -11.60
#